data_9c65eca63767b328139f69a59610f009
#
_entry.id   9c65eca63767b328139f69a59610f009
#
_cell.length_a   1.000
_cell.length_b   1.000
_cell.length_c   1.000
_cell.angle_alpha   90.00
_cell.angle_beta   90.00
_cell.angle_gamma   90.00
#
_symmetry.space_group_name_H-M   'P 1'
#
loop_
_entity.id
_entity.type
_entity.pdbx_description
1 polymer ?
#
loop_
_entity_poly.entity_id
_entity_poly.type
_entity_poly.pdbx_seq_one_letter_code
_entity_poly.pdbx_strand_id
1 'polypeptide(L)'
;PVEKDTVTGATRKKGNPVLFTVGDSTVKNADKDEKGMWGWGSVIHELFDTERISVENHAKAGRSARTYLDEGRWDKIYHALQPGDFVLIQFGHNDAGDINTGKARAELPGSGNESKVFKMEKTGSYQVVYSFGWYLRKFIMDVKEKGAVPIVLSHTPRNKFDNGEIERNTSSFGKWTREAAEAAGAYFIDLNKISGDKLQDMGYNQGLRVVGTYFNHDHTHTSLKGARMNARSIADGLKATDCPLKDFLK
;
A
#
# COMPACT_ATOMS: atom_id res chain seq x y z
N PRO A 1 5.07 4.37 -21.53
CA PRO A 1 5.79 5.21 -20.58
C PRO A 1 5.21 5.04 -19.18
N VAL A 2 6.10 4.89 -18.18
CA VAL A 2 5.68 4.88 -16.78
C VAL A 2 5.09 6.25 -16.48
N GLU A 3 3.82 6.26 -16.03
CA GLU A 3 3.16 7.50 -15.62
C GLU A 3 3.84 7.97 -14.31
N LYS A 4 4.69 8.99 -14.38
CA LYS A 4 5.35 9.54 -13.20
C LYS A 4 4.32 10.19 -12.30
N ASP A 5 4.42 9.94 -11.02
CA ASP A 5 3.72 10.75 -10.05
C ASP A 5 4.33 12.15 -10.04
N THR A 6 3.52 13.15 -10.36
CA THR A 6 3.98 14.54 -10.46
C THR A 6 4.34 15.15 -9.10
N VAL A 7 3.90 14.55 -8.00
CA VAL A 7 4.17 15.04 -6.64
C VAL A 7 5.56 14.62 -6.18
N THR A 8 5.93 13.37 -6.39
CA THR A 8 7.27 12.90 -6.03
C THR A 8 8.30 13.20 -7.10
N GLY A 9 7.89 13.22 -8.38
CA GLY A 9 8.71 13.63 -9.54
C GLY A 9 10.09 12.96 -9.64
N ALA A 10 10.35 12.03 -8.73
CA ALA A 10 11.66 11.48 -8.54
C ALA A 10 12.05 10.60 -9.73
N THR A 11 13.17 10.92 -10.32
CA THR A 11 13.83 10.06 -11.29
C THR A 11 15.03 9.40 -10.62
N ARG A 12 15.43 8.23 -11.13
CA ARG A 12 16.64 7.58 -10.65
C ARG A 12 17.84 8.51 -10.84
N LYS A 13 18.45 8.93 -9.72
CA LYS A 13 19.74 9.60 -9.74
C LYS A 13 20.83 8.54 -9.99
N LYS A 14 21.85 8.86 -10.75
CA LYS A 14 22.94 7.94 -11.07
C LYS A 14 23.58 7.39 -9.78
N GLY A 15 23.60 6.07 -9.65
CA GLY A 15 24.22 5.37 -8.52
C GLY A 15 23.31 5.22 -7.28
N ASN A 16 22.15 5.84 -7.25
CA ASN A 16 21.22 5.70 -6.12
C ASN A 16 20.19 4.60 -6.36
N PRO A 17 19.80 3.85 -5.31
CA PRO A 17 18.62 3.02 -5.37
C PRO A 17 17.34 3.86 -5.48
N VAL A 18 16.26 3.22 -5.91
CA VAL A 18 14.92 3.82 -5.93
C VAL A 18 14.03 3.07 -4.96
N LEU A 19 13.25 3.83 -4.20
CA LEU A 19 12.11 3.36 -3.46
C LEU A 19 10.85 3.57 -4.29
N PHE A 20 10.24 2.47 -4.74
CA PHE A 20 8.93 2.49 -5.39
C PHE A 20 7.84 2.27 -4.35
N THR A 21 6.79 3.08 -4.38
CA THR A 21 5.57 2.84 -3.61
C THR A 21 4.45 2.40 -4.53
N VAL A 22 3.77 1.32 -4.18
CA VAL A 22 2.75 0.65 -4.97
C VAL A 22 1.51 0.44 -4.11
N GLY A 23 0.34 0.71 -4.65
CA GLY A 23 -0.91 0.56 -3.92
C GLY A 23 -2.08 1.30 -4.58
N ASP A 24 -3.09 1.58 -3.76
CA ASP A 24 -4.34 2.22 -4.14
C ASP A 24 -4.37 3.74 -3.85
N SER A 25 -5.56 4.33 -3.70
CA SER A 25 -5.75 5.76 -3.41
C SER A 25 -5.14 6.19 -2.07
N THR A 26 -5.11 5.30 -1.07
CA THR A 26 -4.53 5.61 0.25
C THR A 26 -3.01 5.74 0.22
N VAL A 27 -2.39 5.30 -0.86
CA VAL A 27 -0.96 5.48 -1.17
C VAL A 27 -0.75 6.62 -2.16
N LYS A 28 -1.56 6.66 -3.22
CA LYS A 28 -1.38 7.58 -4.36
C LYS A 28 -1.75 9.01 -4.08
N ASN A 29 -2.90 9.26 -3.47
CA ASN A 29 -3.57 10.55 -3.52
C ASN A 29 -2.66 11.71 -3.13
N ALA A 30 -2.76 12.79 -3.89
CA ALA A 30 -2.15 14.09 -3.61
C ALA A 30 -3.10 15.19 -4.08
N ASP A 31 -3.31 16.19 -3.25
CA ASP A 31 -4.16 17.32 -3.56
C ASP A 31 -3.37 18.63 -3.40
N LYS A 32 -3.90 19.74 -3.88
CA LYS A 32 -3.35 21.07 -3.67
C LYS A 32 -3.72 21.65 -2.31
N ASP A 33 -4.85 21.23 -1.75
CA ASP A 33 -5.34 21.63 -0.44
C ASP A 33 -4.89 20.60 0.62
N GLU A 34 -4.31 21.05 1.71
CA GLU A 34 -3.91 20.22 2.85
C GLU A 34 -5.08 19.44 3.47
N LYS A 35 -6.30 19.96 3.35
CA LYS A 35 -7.54 19.28 3.76
C LYS A 35 -8.06 18.31 2.71
N GLY A 36 -7.47 18.29 1.52
CA GLY A 36 -7.81 17.36 0.45
C GLY A 36 -7.44 15.91 0.78
N MET A 37 -7.53 15.06 -0.23
CA MET A 37 -7.17 13.65 -0.12
C MET A 37 -5.67 13.46 -0.36
N TRP A 38 -4.97 12.92 0.64
CA TRP A 38 -3.54 12.62 0.59
C TRP A 38 -3.27 11.17 0.95
N GLY A 39 -2.49 10.49 0.14
CA GLY A 39 -1.97 9.16 0.42
C GLY A 39 -0.56 9.23 1.01
N TRP A 40 -0.19 8.26 1.83
CA TRP A 40 1.13 8.26 2.47
C TRP A 40 2.29 8.19 1.46
N GLY A 41 2.09 7.58 0.30
CA GLY A 41 3.11 7.48 -0.75
C GLY A 41 3.49 8.82 -1.36
N SER A 42 2.58 9.82 -1.31
CA SER A 42 2.84 11.18 -1.82
C SER A 42 3.71 12.03 -0.88
N VAL A 43 3.85 11.62 0.38
CA VAL A 43 4.58 12.38 1.41
C VAL A 43 5.74 11.60 2.03
N ILE A 44 5.87 10.32 1.76
CA ILE A 44 6.89 9.47 2.40
C ILE A 44 8.33 9.93 2.09
N HIS A 45 8.55 10.57 0.94
CA HIS A 45 9.84 11.15 0.57
C HIS A 45 10.36 12.17 1.60
N GLU A 46 9.45 12.81 2.36
CA GLU A 46 9.81 13.76 3.42
C GLU A 46 10.66 13.09 4.52
N LEU A 47 10.56 11.77 4.70
CA LEU A 47 11.23 11.01 5.74
C LEU A 47 12.55 10.37 5.29
N PHE A 48 12.84 10.38 4.00
CA PHE A 48 14.04 9.77 3.42
C PHE A 48 15.08 10.82 3.01
N ASP A 49 16.35 10.44 3.09
CA ASP A 49 17.46 11.22 2.54
C ASP A 49 17.45 11.10 1.01
N THR A 50 16.80 12.06 0.35
CA THR A 50 16.62 12.06 -1.10
C THR A 50 17.92 12.34 -1.89
N GLU A 51 19.01 12.63 -1.23
CA GLU A 51 20.34 12.65 -1.87
C GLU A 51 20.90 11.24 -2.05
N ARG A 52 20.46 10.28 -1.20
CA ARG A 52 20.94 8.90 -1.20
C ARG A 52 19.97 7.89 -1.81
N ILE A 53 18.68 8.21 -1.86
CA ILE A 53 17.64 7.34 -2.43
C ILE A 53 16.61 8.19 -3.17
N SER A 54 16.23 7.76 -4.37
CA SER A 54 15.09 8.37 -5.07
C SER A 54 13.78 7.72 -4.61
N VAL A 55 12.70 8.49 -4.54
CA VAL A 55 11.37 7.99 -4.14
C VAL A 55 10.39 8.21 -5.27
N GLU A 56 9.74 7.16 -5.74
CA GLU A 56 8.74 7.22 -6.82
C GLU A 56 7.42 6.57 -6.38
N ASN A 57 6.34 7.34 -6.45
CA ASN A 57 5.01 6.83 -6.13
C ASN A 57 4.29 6.37 -7.41
N HIS A 58 4.18 5.06 -7.57
CA HIS A 58 3.51 4.40 -8.69
C HIS A 58 2.13 3.83 -8.32
N ALA A 59 1.60 4.17 -7.15
CA ALA A 59 0.27 3.78 -6.74
C ALA A 59 -0.81 4.36 -7.68
N LYS A 60 -1.96 3.70 -7.76
CA LYS A 60 -3.09 4.15 -8.57
C LYS A 60 -4.40 4.03 -7.79
N ALA A 61 -5.12 5.16 -7.71
CA ALA A 61 -6.41 5.22 -7.04
C ALA A 61 -7.40 4.18 -7.58
N GLY A 62 -8.17 3.54 -6.68
CA GLY A 62 -9.22 2.60 -7.03
C GLY A 62 -8.74 1.19 -7.42
N ARG A 63 -7.44 0.89 -7.35
CA ARG A 63 -6.93 -0.44 -7.71
C ARG A 63 -6.86 -1.37 -6.52
N SER A 64 -7.20 -2.62 -6.79
CA SER A 64 -6.86 -3.77 -5.96
C SER A 64 -5.51 -4.33 -6.39
N ALA A 65 -4.98 -5.31 -5.65
CA ALA A 65 -3.78 -6.03 -6.06
C ALA A 65 -3.96 -6.67 -7.44
N ARG A 66 -5.11 -7.33 -7.67
CA ARG A 66 -5.46 -7.94 -8.97
C ARG A 66 -5.50 -6.91 -10.09
N THR A 67 -6.28 -5.85 -9.95
CA THR A 67 -6.46 -4.88 -11.05
C THR A 67 -5.19 -4.09 -11.33
N TYR A 68 -4.33 -3.88 -10.36
CA TYR A 68 -3.01 -3.28 -10.56
C TYR A 68 -2.12 -4.17 -11.45
N LEU A 69 -2.17 -5.49 -11.25
CA LEU A 69 -1.47 -6.47 -12.08
C LEU A 69 -2.09 -6.55 -13.49
N ASP A 70 -3.41 -6.77 -13.56
CA ASP A 70 -4.12 -7.04 -14.81
C ASP A 70 -4.08 -5.86 -15.81
N GLU A 71 -3.98 -4.63 -15.31
CA GLU A 71 -3.85 -3.42 -16.14
C GLU A 71 -2.41 -3.16 -16.63
N GLY A 72 -1.47 -4.07 -16.36
CA GLY A 72 -0.07 -3.92 -16.77
C GLY A 72 0.69 -2.83 -15.99
N ARG A 73 0.13 -2.34 -14.87
CA ARG A 73 0.79 -1.32 -14.04
C ARG A 73 2.01 -1.87 -13.33
N TRP A 74 1.90 -3.11 -12.87
CA TRP A 74 3.01 -3.83 -12.27
C TRP A 74 4.17 -4.06 -13.24
N ASP A 75 3.89 -4.37 -14.50
CA ASP A 75 4.93 -4.61 -15.51
C ASP A 75 5.87 -3.42 -15.64
N LYS A 76 5.35 -2.20 -15.51
CA LYS A 76 6.16 -0.98 -15.56
C LYS A 76 7.16 -0.92 -14.40
N ILE A 77 6.74 -1.31 -13.20
CA ILE A 77 7.63 -1.39 -12.03
C ILE A 77 8.66 -2.49 -12.25
N TYR A 78 8.20 -3.70 -12.61
CA TYR A 78 9.06 -4.85 -12.85
C TYR A 78 10.20 -4.53 -13.84
N HIS A 79 9.88 -3.85 -14.94
CA HIS A 79 10.89 -3.46 -15.93
C HIS A 79 11.81 -2.32 -15.46
N ALA A 80 11.37 -1.47 -14.55
CA ALA A 80 12.16 -0.37 -14.00
C ALA A 80 13.09 -0.81 -12.87
N LEU A 81 12.77 -1.90 -12.17
CA LEU A 81 13.52 -2.40 -11.02
C LEU A 81 14.94 -2.80 -11.38
N GLN A 82 15.87 -2.44 -10.50
CA GLN A 82 17.30 -2.81 -10.54
C GLN A 82 17.71 -3.40 -9.19
N PRO A 83 18.79 -4.20 -9.16
CA PRO A 83 19.35 -4.69 -7.90
C PRO A 83 19.61 -3.55 -6.91
N GLY A 84 19.21 -3.76 -5.66
CA GLY A 84 19.35 -2.77 -4.58
C GLY A 84 18.19 -1.78 -4.46
N ASP A 85 17.21 -1.80 -5.35
CA ASP A 85 15.96 -1.03 -5.21
C ASP A 85 15.07 -1.60 -4.12
N PHE A 86 14.08 -0.81 -3.72
CA PHE A 86 13.09 -1.16 -2.71
C PHE A 86 11.67 -0.95 -3.23
N VAL A 87 10.74 -1.80 -2.81
CA VAL A 87 9.31 -1.63 -3.14
C VAL A 87 8.47 -1.76 -1.88
N LEU A 88 7.73 -0.69 -1.53
CA LEU A 88 6.69 -0.69 -0.51
C LEU A 88 5.34 -0.96 -1.18
N ILE A 89 4.65 -2.02 -0.77
CA ILE A 89 3.41 -2.49 -1.39
C ILE A 89 2.27 -2.49 -0.38
N GLN A 90 1.18 -1.77 -0.65
CA GLN A 90 -0.02 -1.77 0.18
C GLN A 90 -1.29 -1.88 -0.66
N PHE A 91 -2.04 -2.96 -0.47
CA PHE A 91 -3.39 -3.16 -1.00
C PHE A 91 -4.34 -3.64 0.12
N GLY A 92 -5.63 -3.70 -0.16
CA GLY A 92 -6.67 -4.20 0.76
C GLY A 92 -7.95 -3.38 0.76
N HIS A 93 -7.91 -2.09 0.42
CA HIS A 93 -9.10 -1.23 0.46
C HIS A 93 -10.10 -1.48 -0.68
N ASN A 94 -9.65 -1.99 -1.82
CA ASN A 94 -10.46 -2.27 -3.01
C ASN A 94 -10.54 -3.76 -3.35
N ASP A 95 -10.06 -4.60 -2.48
CA ASP A 95 -9.77 -6.00 -2.73
C ASP A 95 -10.90 -6.92 -2.23
N ALA A 96 -11.89 -6.38 -1.54
CA ALA A 96 -13.11 -7.06 -1.13
C ALA A 96 -14.31 -6.68 -2.02
N GLY A 97 -15.31 -7.54 -2.05
CA GLY A 97 -16.59 -7.30 -2.73
C GLY A 97 -16.68 -8.00 -4.08
N ASP A 98 -17.12 -7.28 -5.11
CA ASP A 98 -17.44 -7.85 -6.41
C ASP A 98 -16.19 -8.26 -7.20
N ILE A 99 -16.13 -9.53 -7.60
CA ILE A 99 -15.03 -10.08 -8.41
C ILE A 99 -15.27 -9.86 -9.90
N ASN A 100 -16.47 -10.13 -10.39
CA ASN A 100 -16.81 -10.12 -11.81
C ASN A 100 -17.96 -9.21 -12.20
N THR A 101 -18.61 -8.58 -11.23
CA THR A 101 -19.73 -7.64 -11.41
C THR A 101 -19.33 -6.24 -10.94
N GLY A 102 -20.16 -5.24 -11.17
CA GLY A 102 -19.94 -3.88 -10.69
C GLY A 102 -18.57 -3.32 -11.04
N LYS A 103 -17.76 -2.97 -10.04
CA LYS A 103 -16.39 -2.49 -10.25
C LYS A 103 -15.40 -3.62 -10.58
N ALA A 104 -15.77 -4.86 -10.31
CA ALA A 104 -15.01 -6.08 -10.63
C ALA A 104 -13.54 -6.01 -10.20
N ARG A 105 -13.28 -5.65 -8.94
CA ARG A 105 -11.93 -5.41 -8.42
C ARG A 105 -11.43 -6.46 -7.45
N ALA A 106 -12.35 -7.14 -6.77
CA ALA A 106 -12.00 -8.06 -5.69
C ALA A 106 -11.25 -9.30 -6.17
N GLU A 107 -10.55 -9.91 -5.24
CA GLU A 107 -9.94 -11.23 -5.35
C GLU A 107 -10.71 -12.27 -4.54
N LEU A 108 -10.30 -13.53 -4.66
CA LEU A 108 -10.68 -14.54 -3.67
C LEU A 108 -10.06 -14.20 -2.31
N PRO A 109 -10.80 -14.36 -1.21
CA PRO A 109 -10.24 -14.14 0.12
C PRO A 109 -9.16 -15.17 0.42
N GLY A 110 -8.22 -14.78 1.31
CA GLY A 110 -7.19 -15.71 1.76
C GLY A 110 -5.80 -15.42 1.20
N SER A 111 -4.85 -16.26 1.60
CA SER A 111 -3.44 -16.16 1.26
C SER A 111 -2.89 -17.40 0.54
N GLY A 112 -3.76 -18.37 0.23
CA GLY A 112 -3.38 -19.63 -0.42
C GLY A 112 -3.22 -19.53 -1.94
N ASN A 113 -3.27 -20.68 -2.62
CA ASN A 113 -3.12 -20.79 -4.07
C ASN A 113 -4.48 -20.97 -4.78
N GLU A 114 -5.57 -20.71 -4.08
CA GLU A 114 -6.91 -20.85 -4.62
C GLU A 114 -7.08 -19.94 -5.85
N SER A 115 -7.74 -20.49 -6.86
CA SER A 115 -8.12 -19.76 -8.06
C SER A 115 -9.48 -20.23 -8.55
N LYS A 116 -10.18 -19.34 -9.24
CA LYS A 116 -11.46 -19.65 -9.87
C LYS A 116 -11.61 -18.85 -11.16
N VAL A 117 -12.22 -19.46 -12.17
CA VAL A 117 -12.56 -18.80 -13.43
C VAL A 117 -13.87 -18.03 -13.26
N PHE A 118 -13.87 -16.76 -13.67
CA PHE A 118 -15.04 -15.90 -13.69
C PHE A 118 -15.29 -15.37 -15.10
N LYS A 119 -16.56 -15.28 -15.48
CA LYS A 119 -16.98 -14.53 -16.66
C LYS A 119 -17.22 -13.08 -16.24
N MET A 120 -16.46 -12.15 -16.79
CA MET A 120 -16.58 -10.72 -16.47
C MET A 120 -17.85 -10.14 -17.10
N GLU A 121 -18.71 -9.51 -16.29
CA GLU A 121 -20.00 -8.97 -16.74
C GLU A 121 -19.83 -7.90 -17.83
N LYS A 122 -18.88 -6.99 -17.66
CA LYS A 122 -18.69 -5.88 -18.60
C LYS A 122 -18.12 -6.29 -19.96
N THR A 123 -17.26 -7.28 -19.99
CA THR A 123 -16.51 -7.64 -21.21
C THR A 123 -16.97 -8.96 -21.81
N GLY A 124 -17.67 -9.79 -21.03
CA GLY A 124 -18.01 -11.17 -21.40
C GLY A 124 -16.80 -12.12 -21.47
N SER A 125 -15.59 -11.61 -21.18
CA SER A 125 -14.38 -12.43 -21.19
C SER A 125 -14.28 -13.30 -19.95
N TYR A 126 -13.53 -14.39 -20.05
CA TYR A 126 -13.21 -15.24 -18.91
C TYR A 126 -11.86 -14.85 -18.31
N GLN A 127 -11.79 -14.81 -16.99
CA GLN A 127 -10.58 -14.46 -16.25
C GLN A 127 -10.38 -15.43 -15.08
N VAL A 128 -9.14 -15.89 -14.90
CA VAL A 128 -8.75 -16.62 -13.69
C VAL A 128 -8.46 -15.60 -12.60
N VAL A 129 -9.11 -15.74 -11.45
CA VAL A 129 -8.90 -14.89 -10.28
C VAL A 129 -8.33 -15.74 -9.16
N TYR A 130 -7.25 -15.26 -8.58
CA TYR A 130 -6.54 -15.93 -7.48
C TYR A 130 -6.90 -15.29 -6.13
N SER A 131 -6.34 -15.84 -5.04
CA SER A 131 -6.46 -15.26 -3.72
C SER A 131 -5.70 -13.92 -3.62
N PHE A 132 -6.09 -13.07 -2.68
CA PHE A 132 -5.39 -11.81 -2.39
C PHE A 132 -3.90 -12.05 -2.12
N GLY A 133 -3.56 -13.03 -1.29
CA GLY A 133 -2.16 -13.34 -0.97
C GLY A 133 -1.36 -13.88 -2.15
N TRP A 134 -2.00 -14.53 -3.11
CA TRP A 134 -1.34 -14.95 -4.34
C TRP A 134 -0.79 -13.73 -5.12
N TYR A 135 -1.58 -12.68 -5.28
CA TYR A 135 -1.14 -11.45 -5.97
C TYR A 135 0.02 -10.78 -5.22
N LEU A 136 -0.03 -10.74 -3.90
CA LEU A 136 1.08 -10.20 -3.12
C LEU A 136 2.35 -11.02 -3.27
N ARG A 137 2.24 -12.37 -3.24
CA ARG A 137 3.41 -13.24 -3.48
C ARG A 137 3.98 -13.07 -4.88
N LYS A 138 3.13 -12.87 -5.89
CA LYS A 138 3.58 -12.56 -7.27
C LYS A 138 4.44 -11.30 -7.27
N PHE A 139 3.99 -10.21 -6.68
CA PHE A 139 4.78 -8.98 -6.57
C PHE A 139 6.08 -9.20 -5.79
N ILE A 140 6.03 -9.88 -4.67
CA ILE A 140 7.21 -10.17 -3.84
C ILE A 140 8.26 -10.95 -4.63
N MET A 141 7.84 -12.02 -5.30
CA MET A 141 8.75 -12.87 -6.07
C MET A 141 9.40 -12.12 -7.23
N ASP A 142 8.63 -11.30 -7.94
CA ASP A 142 9.14 -10.48 -9.04
C ASP A 142 10.18 -9.46 -8.56
N VAL A 143 9.94 -8.81 -7.41
CA VAL A 143 10.90 -7.87 -6.81
C VAL A 143 12.20 -8.58 -6.45
N LYS A 144 12.11 -9.75 -5.85
CA LYS A 144 13.28 -10.56 -5.48
C LYS A 144 14.06 -11.05 -6.70
N GLU A 145 13.36 -11.46 -7.76
CA GLU A 145 13.99 -11.85 -9.03
C GLU A 145 14.85 -10.74 -9.62
N LYS A 146 14.45 -9.48 -9.42
CA LYS A 146 15.22 -8.30 -9.85
C LYS A 146 16.37 -7.91 -8.90
N GLY A 147 16.59 -8.67 -7.83
CA GLY A 147 17.58 -8.33 -6.82
C GLY A 147 17.21 -7.12 -5.97
N ALA A 148 15.93 -6.73 -5.98
CA ALA A 148 15.36 -5.66 -5.17
C ALA A 148 14.74 -6.21 -3.88
N VAL A 149 14.40 -5.33 -2.97
CA VAL A 149 13.90 -5.67 -1.62
C VAL A 149 12.40 -5.37 -1.52
N PRO A 150 11.55 -6.41 -1.36
CA PRO A 150 10.11 -6.22 -1.16
C PRO A 150 9.77 -6.00 0.30
N ILE A 151 8.90 -5.00 0.55
CA ILE A 151 8.31 -4.72 1.86
C ILE A 151 6.80 -4.61 1.65
N VAL A 152 6.02 -5.48 2.26
CA VAL A 152 4.56 -5.42 2.20
C VAL A 152 3.97 -4.88 3.49
N LEU A 153 2.90 -4.12 3.34
CA LEU A 153 2.24 -3.38 4.42
C LEU A 153 0.79 -3.85 4.54
N SER A 154 0.31 -4.11 5.77
CA SER A 154 -1.13 -4.14 5.99
C SER A 154 -1.73 -2.77 5.66
N HIS A 155 -2.98 -2.74 5.18
CA HIS A 155 -3.55 -1.48 4.70
C HIS A 155 -3.85 -0.50 5.85
N THR A 156 -3.84 0.79 5.55
CA THR A 156 -4.12 1.86 6.51
C THR A 156 -5.45 1.64 7.22
N PRO A 157 -5.57 2.01 8.51
CA PRO A 157 -6.83 1.92 9.23
C PRO A 157 -7.86 2.90 8.65
N ARG A 158 -9.13 2.57 8.84
CA ARG A 158 -10.25 3.47 8.55
C ARG A 158 -10.68 4.21 9.81
N ASN A 159 -11.24 5.39 9.64
CA ASN A 159 -11.90 6.11 10.74
C ASN A 159 -13.27 5.47 11.05
N LYS A 160 -13.22 4.26 11.57
CA LYS A 160 -14.38 3.49 12.01
C LYS A 160 -14.15 2.96 13.40
N PHE A 161 -15.01 3.35 14.31
CA PHE A 161 -14.98 2.90 15.71
C PHE A 161 -16.28 2.16 16.03
N ASP A 162 -16.14 1.03 16.68
CA ASP A 162 -17.24 0.27 17.27
C ASP A 162 -16.98 0.11 18.77
N ASN A 163 -17.94 0.53 19.60
CA ASN A 163 -17.81 0.51 21.06
C ASN A 163 -16.50 1.13 21.60
N GLY A 164 -16.02 2.19 20.94
CA GLY A 164 -14.77 2.88 21.31
C GLY A 164 -13.50 2.25 20.76
N GLU A 165 -13.59 1.13 20.05
CA GLU A 165 -12.45 0.45 19.44
C GLU A 165 -12.39 0.70 17.92
N ILE A 166 -11.23 1.07 17.42
CA ILE A 166 -11.00 1.25 15.99
C ILE A 166 -11.01 -0.09 15.24
N GLU A 167 -11.64 -0.10 14.07
CA GLU A 167 -11.69 -1.29 13.21
C GLU A 167 -10.27 -1.76 12.83
N ARG A 168 -10.01 -3.06 12.97
CA ARG A 168 -8.74 -3.71 12.61
C ARG A 168 -8.94 -4.72 11.49
N ASN A 169 -7.88 -5.01 10.76
CA ASN A 169 -7.89 -6.02 9.69
C ASN A 169 -7.05 -7.27 10.01
N THR A 170 -6.79 -7.50 11.28
CA THR A 170 -5.87 -8.56 11.78
C THR A 170 -6.34 -9.98 11.50
N SER A 171 -7.63 -10.19 11.24
CA SER A 171 -8.22 -11.50 10.89
C SER A 171 -8.48 -11.69 9.39
N SER A 172 -8.17 -10.69 8.57
CA SER A 172 -8.44 -10.69 7.13
C SER A 172 -7.22 -10.21 6.34
N PHE A 173 -7.31 -9.09 5.64
CA PHE A 173 -6.25 -8.58 4.76
C PHE A 173 -4.91 -8.38 5.47
N GLY A 174 -4.88 -7.94 6.71
CA GLY A 174 -3.64 -7.81 7.48
C GLY A 174 -2.98 -9.16 7.74
N LYS A 175 -3.77 -10.16 8.11
CA LYS A 175 -3.31 -11.55 8.27
C LYS A 175 -2.76 -12.09 6.95
N TRP A 176 -3.54 -11.97 5.87
CA TRP A 176 -3.15 -12.50 4.56
C TRP A 176 -1.90 -11.81 3.99
N THR A 177 -1.73 -10.52 4.25
CA THR A 177 -0.51 -9.78 3.88
C THR A 177 0.70 -10.32 4.62
N ARG A 178 0.59 -10.58 5.93
CA ARG A 178 1.66 -11.18 6.73
C ARG A 178 2.01 -12.58 6.21
N GLU A 179 1.01 -13.42 5.99
CA GLU A 179 1.21 -14.77 5.48
C GLU A 179 1.88 -14.79 4.11
N ALA A 180 1.52 -13.86 3.22
CA ALA A 180 2.17 -13.71 1.92
C ALA A 180 3.65 -13.30 2.06
N ALA A 181 3.96 -12.38 2.99
CA ALA A 181 5.33 -11.98 3.28
C ALA A 181 6.17 -13.14 3.79
N GLU A 182 5.65 -13.89 4.75
CA GLU A 182 6.30 -15.07 5.33
C GLU A 182 6.55 -16.14 4.28
N ALA A 183 5.55 -16.45 3.45
CA ALA A 183 5.63 -17.47 2.42
C ALA A 183 6.62 -17.15 1.30
N ALA A 184 6.71 -15.88 0.87
CA ALA A 184 7.54 -15.46 -0.25
C ALA A 184 8.86 -14.77 0.17
N GLY A 185 9.07 -14.53 1.46
CA GLY A 185 10.30 -13.95 2.00
C GLY A 185 10.42 -12.45 1.78
N ALA A 186 9.40 -11.69 2.17
CA ALA A 186 9.40 -10.23 2.20
C ALA A 186 9.42 -9.72 3.65
N TYR A 187 9.87 -8.48 3.83
CA TYR A 187 9.63 -7.75 5.07
C TYR A 187 8.14 -7.42 5.18
N PHE A 188 7.62 -7.44 6.40
CA PHE A 188 6.25 -7.07 6.71
C PHE A 188 6.21 -5.95 7.73
N ILE A 189 5.39 -4.92 7.46
CA ILE A 189 5.08 -3.85 8.41
C ILE A 189 3.57 -3.85 8.66
N ASP A 190 3.17 -4.02 9.90
CA ASP A 190 1.76 -3.95 10.29
C ASP A 190 1.31 -2.48 10.44
N LEU A 191 1.19 -1.80 9.28
CA LEU A 191 0.79 -0.40 9.21
C LEU A 191 -0.60 -0.17 9.83
N ASN A 192 -1.52 -1.12 9.62
CA ASN A 192 -2.86 -1.06 10.21
C ASN A 192 -2.78 -1.01 11.74
N LYS A 193 -1.93 -1.85 12.34
CA LYS A 193 -1.73 -1.84 13.78
C LYS A 193 -1.07 -0.55 14.25
N ILE A 194 0.05 -0.16 13.66
CA ILE A 194 0.83 1.00 14.12
C ILE A 194 0.02 2.29 14.01
N SER A 195 -0.58 2.57 12.87
CA SER A 195 -1.43 3.74 12.69
C SER A 195 -2.75 3.63 13.46
N GLY A 196 -3.32 2.42 13.53
CA GLY A 196 -4.54 2.17 14.28
C GLY A 196 -4.36 2.41 15.78
N ASP A 197 -3.22 2.01 16.35
CA ASP A 197 -2.91 2.27 17.77
C ASP A 197 -2.80 3.78 18.04
N LYS A 198 -2.17 4.53 17.14
CA LYS A 198 -2.09 6.00 17.25
C LYS A 198 -3.46 6.67 17.20
N LEU A 199 -4.35 6.21 16.30
CA LEU A 199 -5.71 6.73 16.20
C LEU A 199 -6.57 6.32 17.40
N GLN A 200 -6.40 5.11 17.91
CA GLN A 200 -7.07 4.63 19.10
C GLN A 200 -6.71 5.47 20.32
N ASP A 201 -5.43 5.67 20.56
CA ASP A 201 -4.92 6.49 21.67
C ASP A 201 -5.41 7.94 21.56
N MET A 202 -5.36 8.50 20.36
CA MET A 202 -5.87 9.85 20.08
C MET A 202 -7.37 9.95 20.34
N GLY A 203 -8.16 8.97 19.89
CA GLY A 203 -9.61 8.91 20.11
C GLY A 203 -9.96 8.86 21.60
N TYR A 204 -9.18 8.12 22.36
CA TYR A 204 -9.33 7.98 23.80
C TYR A 204 -9.01 9.29 24.55
N ASN A 205 -7.88 9.91 24.23
CA ASN A 205 -7.33 11.05 24.95
C ASN A 205 -7.81 12.42 24.45
N GLN A 206 -8.16 12.53 23.17
CA GLN A 206 -8.48 13.80 22.50
C GLN A 206 -9.85 13.81 21.84
N GLY A 207 -10.52 12.66 21.75
CA GLY A 207 -11.86 12.48 21.18
C GLY A 207 -11.90 12.27 19.67
N LEU A 208 -13.00 11.66 19.21
CA LEU A 208 -13.18 11.25 17.79
C LEU A 208 -13.18 12.44 16.81
N ARG A 209 -13.54 13.64 17.28
CA ARG A 209 -13.47 14.85 16.47
C ARG A 209 -12.03 15.14 16.03
N VAL A 210 -11.05 14.93 16.90
CA VAL A 210 -9.63 15.12 16.60
C VAL A 210 -9.16 14.04 15.62
N VAL A 211 -9.56 12.78 15.84
CA VAL A 211 -9.29 11.68 14.89
C VAL A 211 -9.80 12.05 13.49
N GLY A 212 -11.01 12.61 13.40
CA GLY A 212 -11.62 13.06 12.15
C GLY A 212 -10.74 14.03 11.35
N THR A 213 -9.86 14.80 11.99
CA THR A 213 -8.95 15.72 11.28
C THR A 213 -7.84 15.01 10.49
N TYR A 214 -7.60 13.73 10.74
CA TYR A 214 -6.65 12.89 10.00
C TYR A 214 -7.26 12.27 8.73
N PHE A 215 -8.56 12.46 8.54
CA PHE A 215 -9.29 11.95 7.37
C PHE A 215 -9.88 13.11 6.57
N ASN A 216 -10.11 12.84 5.28
CA ASN A 216 -10.90 13.69 4.41
C ASN A 216 -12.39 13.41 4.64
N HIS A 217 -13.27 13.78 3.77
CA HIS A 217 -14.73 13.69 3.95
C HIS A 217 -15.31 12.27 4.09
N ASP A 218 -14.49 11.24 4.05
CA ASP A 218 -14.89 9.85 4.26
C ASP A 218 -14.05 9.17 5.37
N HIS A 219 -14.33 7.91 5.62
CA HIS A 219 -13.63 7.13 6.66
C HIS A 219 -12.37 6.41 6.16
N THR A 220 -12.02 6.52 4.88
CA THR A 220 -10.92 5.75 4.26
C THR A 220 -9.75 6.64 3.85
N HIS A 221 -10.05 7.77 3.19
CA HIS A 221 -9.05 8.65 2.63
C HIS A 221 -8.58 9.67 3.66
N THR A 222 -7.26 9.81 3.77
CA THR A 222 -6.64 10.70 4.74
C THR A 222 -6.45 12.11 4.21
N SER A 223 -6.45 13.09 5.13
CA SER A 223 -5.92 14.43 4.93
C SER A 223 -4.38 14.38 4.85
N LEU A 224 -3.72 15.50 4.54
CA LEU A 224 -2.26 15.60 4.58
C LEU A 224 -1.70 15.18 5.95
N LYS A 225 -2.37 15.59 7.03
CA LYS A 225 -2.01 15.22 8.41
C LYS A 225 -2.06 13.70 8.61
N GLY A 226 -3.11 13.04 8.11
CA GLY A 226 -3.26 11.58 8.17
C GLY A 226 -2.25 10.86 7.30
N ALA A 227 -1.98 11.34 6.10
CA ALA A 227 -0.96 10.77 5.22
C ALA A 227 0.43 10.80 5.86
N ARG A 228 0.81 11.94 6.47
CA ARG A 228 2.08 12.07 7.22
C ARG A 228 2.14 11.17 8.45
N MET A 229 1.01 10.97 9.15
CA MET A 229 0.95 10.01 10.25
C MET A 229 1.23 8.58 9.76
N ASN A 230 0.58 8.17 8.67
CA ASN A 230 0.81 6.84 8.08
C ASN A 230 2.26 6.68 7.60
N ALA A 231 2.82 7.68 6.95
CA ALA A 231 4.23 7.66 6.53
C ALA A 231 5.19 7.49 7.73
N ARG A 232 4.98 8.22 8.83
CA ARG A 232 5.75 8.05 10.07
C ARG A 232 5.57 6.66 10.68
N SER A 233 4.36 6.11 10.63
CA SER A 233 4.10 4.73 11.08
C SER A 233 4.88 3.70 10.28
N ILE A 234 5.04 3.92 8.97
CA ILE A 234 5.91 3.08 8.12
C ILE A 234 7.37 3.20 8.55
N ALA A 235 7.87 4.42 8.78
CA ALA A 235 9.23 4.64 9.26
C ALA A 235 9.47 3.99 10.63
N ASP A 236 8.51 4.09 11.55
CA ASP A 236 8.57 3.41 12.86
C ASP A 236 8.64 1.89 12.68
N GLY A 237 7.82 1.34 11.80
CA GLY A 237 7.84 -0.09 11.47
C GLY A 237 9.16 -0.53 10.83
N LEU A 238 9.72 0.26 9.92
CA LEU A 238 11.03 -0.01 9.31
C LEU A 238 12.15 -0.05 10.35
N LYS A 239 12.17 0.89 11.28
CA LYS A 239 13.18 0.94 12.37
C LYS A 239 13.13 -0.28 13.27
N ALA A 240 11.97 -0.94 13.38
CA ALA A 240 11.79 -2.16 14.16
C ALA A 240 12.21 -3.44 13.42
N THR A 241 12.63 -3.33 12.15
CA THR A 241 13.10 -4.45 11.33
C THR A 241 14.61 -4.35 11.06
N ASP A 242 15.16 -5.38 10.45
CA ASP A 242 16.52 -5.37 9.90
C ASP A 242 16.56 -4.99 8.41
N CYS A 243 15.43 -4.51 7.86
CA CYS A 243 15.33 -4.07 6.47
C CYS A 243 16.32 -2.92 6.18
N PRO A 244 17.20 -3.06 5.18
CA PRO A 244 18.21 -2.04 4.89
C PRO A 244 17.63 -0.70 4.40
N LEU A 245 16.36 -0.65 4.03
CA LEU A 245 15.69 0.61 3.69
C LEU A 245 15.73 1.63 4.85
N LYS A 246 15.77 1.15 6.10
CA LYS A 246 15.85 2.04 7.28
C LYS A 246 17.08 2.94 7.30
N ASP A 247 18.18 2.51 6.67
CA ASP A 247 19.44 3.24 6.65
C ASP A 247 19.40 4.51 5.76
N PHE A 248 18.32 4.66 4.99
CA PHE A 248 18.04 5.83 4.17
C PHE A 248 17.07 6.83 4.83
N LEU A 249 16.55 6.52 6.02
CA LEU A 249 15.75 7.49 6.81
C LEU A 249 16.63 8.65 7.29
N LYS A 250 16.00 9.85 7.38
CA LYS A 250 16.65 11.06 7.97
C LYS A 250 16.81 10.93 9.47
#